data_cda82f23ba7d351444f10e9fb8444fdc
#
_entry.id   cda82f23ba7d351444f10e9fb8444fdc
#
_cell.length_a   1.000
_cell.length_b   1.000
_cell.length_c   1.000
_cell.angle_alpha   90.00
_cell.angle_beta   90.00
_cell.angle_gamma   90.00
#
_symmetry.space_group_name_H-M   'P 1'
#
loop_
_entity.id
_entity.type
_entity.pdbx_description
1 polymer ?
#
loop_
_entity_poly.entity_id
_entity_poly.type
_entity_poly.pdbx_seq_one_letter_code
_entity_poly.pdbx_strand_id
1 'polypeptide(L)'
;DLPMFRELLGTGEELGMSFSYKIQEKPNGLAQAFVLGAEFLNGEPGCLILGDNMFYGQGFSAMLKRAASIEKGACIFGYYVKDPRAYGVVEFDADGKAISLEEKPAQPKSNYAVPGLYFYDSTVTEKAAALKPSARGEYEITDLNRLYLEEGTLKVELFGRGFAWLDTGNCDSCLLYTSDAA
;
A
#
# COMPACT_ATOMS: atom_id res chain seq x y z
N ASP A 1 4.26 21.91 0.35
CA ASP A 1 5.41 21.11 -0.16
C ASP A 1 5.36 20.83 -1.66
N LEU A 2 4.18 20.92 -2.33
CA LEU A 2 4.06 20.65 -3.77
C LEU A 2 5.05 21.42 -4.66
N PRO A 3 5.35 22.73 -4.45
CA PRO A 3 6.34 23.43 -5.25
C PRO A 3 7.73 22.78 -5.22
N MET A 4 8.15 22.26 -4.06
CA MET A 4 9.44 21.56 -3.90
C MET A 4 9.47 20.24 -4.67
N PHE A 5 8.37 19.48 -4.65
CA PHE A 5 8.26 18.26 -5.46
C PHE A 5 8.32 18.54 -6.95
N ARG A 6 7.66 19.61 -7.40
CA ARG A 6 7.71 20.03 -8.81
C ARG A 6 9.10 20.49 -9.23
N GLU A 7 9.81 21.18 -8.36
CA GLU A 7 11.19 21.62 -8.62
C GLU A 7 12.15 20.41 -8.70
N LEU A 8 11.98 19.44 -7.79
CA LEU A 8 12.86 18.27 -7.72
C LEU A 8 12.61 17.26 -8.84
N LEU A 9 11.35 16.97 -9.15
CA LEU A 9 10.97 15.86 -10.03
C LEU A 9 10.53 16.30 -11.43
N GLY A 10 10.21 17.59 -11.62
CA GLY A 10 9.82 18.18 -12.90
C GLY A 10 8.62 17.46 -13.52
N THR A 11 8.69 17.17 -14.80
CA THR A 11 7.69 16.40 -15.56
C THR A 11 7.95 14.90 -15.52
N GLY A 12 9.07 14.46 -14.97
CA GLY A 12 9.49 13.05 -14.92
C GLY A 12 10.25 12.57 -16.16
N GLU A 13 10.41 13.41 -17.19
CA GLU A 13 11.06 13.02 -18.45
C GLU A 13 12.48 12.50 -18.25
N GLU A 14 13.26 13.09 -17.35
CA GLU A 14 14.62 12.65 -17.01
C GLU A 14 14.65 11.24 -16.39
N LEU A 15 13.52 10.81 -15.81
CA LEU A 15 13.35 9.49 -15.24
C LEU A 15 12.64 8.51 -16.19
N GLY A 16 12.36 8.95 -17.43
CA GLY A 16 11.61 8.15 -18.42
C GLY A 16 10.13 7.96 -18.02
N MET A 17 9.56 8.86 -17.23
CA MET A 17 8.19 8.84 -16.74
C MET A 17 7.45 10.13 -17.08
N SER A 18 6.14 10.16 -16.84
CA SER A 18 5.32 11.36 -16.90
C SER A 18 4.67 11.59 -15.55
N PHE A 19 4.93 12.75 -14.94
CA PHE A 19 4.40 13.11 -13.63
C PHE A 19 3.25 14.10 -13.72
N SER A 20 2.19 13.80 -12.98
CA SER A 20 1.12 14.72 -12.65
C SER A 20 1.09 14.95 -11.14
N TYR A 21 0.64 16.13 -10.72
CA TYR A 21 0.65 16.52 -9.32
C TYR A 21 -0.76 16.89 -8.87
N LYS A 22 -1.19 16.31 -7.73
CA LYS A 22 -2.48 16.62 -7.11
C LYS A 22 -2.27 16.89 -5.62
N ILE A 23 -3.01 17.86 -5.08
CA ILE A 23 -2.98 18.17 -3.65
C ILE A 23 -4.13 17.43 -2.97
N GLN A 24 -3.82 16.76 -1.86
CA GLN A 24 -4.81 16.33 -0.89
C GLN A 24 -4.91 17.42 0.18
N GLU A 25 -6.00 18.18 0.19
CA GLU A 25 -6.18 19.34 1.06
C GLU A 25 -6.20 19.00 2.55
N LYS A 26 -6.69 17.80 2.88
CA LYS A 26 -6.77 17.28 4.23
C LYS A 26 -6.32 15.82 4.25
N PRO A 27 -5.64 15.36 5.32
CA PRO A 27 -5.19 13.98 5.45
C PRO A 27 -6.37 13.05 5.78
N ASN A 28 -7.28 12.87 4.85
CA ASN A 28 -8.52 12.10 5.03
C ASN A 28 -8.33 10.59 4.80
N GLY A 29 -7.11 10.11 4.74
CA GLY A 29 -6.79 8.69 4.53
C GLY A 29 -6.26 8.37 3.13
N LEU A 30 -5.58 7.22 3.04
CA LEU A 30 -4.84 6.82 1.84
C LEU A 30 -5.76 6.45 0.66
N ALA A 31 -6.91 5.84 0.92
CA ALA A 31 -7.84 5.44 -0.15
C ALA A 31 -8.37 6.64 -0.94
N GLN A 32 -8.38 7.85 -0.35
CA GLN A 32 -8.76 9.07 -1.05
C GLN A 32 -7.86 9.38 -2.26
N ALA A 33 -6.60 8.87 -2.27
CA ALA A 33 -5.69 9.07 -3.40
C ALA A 33 -6.29 8.57 -4.73
N PHE A 34 -7.07 7.48 -4.71
CA PHE A 34 -7.73 6.95 -5.91
C PHE A 34 -8.87 7.83 -6.40
N VAL A 35 -9.58 8.49 -5.49
CA VAL A 35 -10.63 9.46 -5.84
C VAL A 35 -10.01 10.72 -6.44
N LEU A 36 -8.95 11.23 -5.83
CA LEU A 36 -8.21 12.40 -6.32
C LEU A 36 -7.49 12.13 -7.64
N GLY A 37 -6.98 10.91 -7.83
CA GLY A 37 -6.27 10.44 -9.00
C GLY A 37 -7.16 9.84 -10.09
N ALA A 38 -8.50 9.92 -9.98
CA ALA A 38 -9.43 9.28 -10.90
C ALA A 38 -9.22 9.67 -12.37
N GLU A 39 -9.00 10.96 -12.63
CA GLU A 39 -8.70 11.47 -13.98
C GLU A 39 -7.36 10.92 -14.52
N PHE A 40 -6.37 10.77 -13.65
CA PHE A 40 -5.07 10.21 -14.01
C PHE A 40 -5.18 8.71 -14.35
N LEU A 41 -5.92 7.96 -13.56
CA LEU A 41 -6.15 6.53 -13.82
C LEU A 41 -7.05 6.29 -15.02
N ASN A 42 -7.98 7.18 -15.31
CA ASN A 42 -8.88 7.11 -16.47
C ASN A 42 -9.53 5.73 -16.67
N GLY A 43 -9.91 5.05 -15.57
CA GLY A 43 -10.51 3.72 -15.61
C GLY A 43 -9.53 2.57 -15.85
N GLU A 44 -8.22 2.83 -15.82
CA GLU A 44 -7.18 1.82 -15.93
C GLU A 44 -6.79 1.26 -14.54
N PRO A 45 -6.18 0.07 -14.48
CA PRO A 45 -5.57 -0.45 -13.26
C PRO A 45 -4.52 0.51 -12.68
N GLY A 46 -4.37 0.53 -11.37
CA GLY A 46 -3.46 1.45 -10.68
C GLY A 46 -2.59 0.79 -9.63
N CYS A 47 -1.45 1.42 -9.39
CA CYS A 47 -0.57 1.09 -8.28
C CYS A 47 -0.47 2.32 -7.34
N LEU A 48 -0.63 2.08 -6.04
CA LEU A 48 -0.35 3.09 -5.01
C LEU A 48 0.92 2.69 -4.27
N ILE A 49 1.86 3.63 -4.21
CA ILE A 49 3.12 3.48 -3.46
C ILE A 49 3.22 4.64 -2.49
N LEU A 50 3.47 4.35 -1.21
CA LEU A 50 3.73 5.38 -0.22
C LEU A 50 5.17 5.87 -0.35
N GLY A 51 5.37 7.19 -0.39
CA GLY A 51 6.65 7.82 -0.67
C GLY A 51 7.69 7.69 0.45
N ASP A 52 7.28 7.29 1.64
CA ASP A 52 8.12 7.01 2.80
C ASP A 52 8.49 5.52 2.94
N ASN A 53 8.06 4.68 2.01
CA ASN A 53 8.36 3.25 2.02
C ASN A 53 9.49 2.93 1.06
N MET A 54 10.51 2.23 1.55
CA MET A 54 11.63 1.73 0.76
C MET A 54 11.62 0.20 0.76
N PHE A 55 11.81 -0.37 -0.43
CA PHE A 55 11.80 -1.81 -0.62
C PHE A 55 13.10 -2.28 -1.27
N TYR A 56 13.71 -3.31 -0.71
CA TYR A 56 14.88 -3.95 -1.28
C TYR A 56 14.79 -5.47 -1.11
N GLY A 57 15.06 -6.22 -2.18
CA GLY A 57 15.05 -7.67 -2.10
C GLY A 57 15.30 -8.36 -3.43
N GLN A 58 15.82 -9.58 -3.34
CA GLN A 58 16.05 -10.40 -4.53
C GLN A 58 14.71 -10.82 -5.17
N GLY A 59 14.60 -10.69 -6.48
CA GLY A 59 13.39 -11.07 -7.22
C GLY A 59 12.25 -10.07 -7.14
N PHE A 60 12.45 -8.90 -6.52
CA PHE A 60 11.41 -7.88 -6.34
C PHE A 60 10.80 -7.44 -7.68
N SER A 61 11.61 -7.20 -8.72
CA SER A 61 11.08 -6.82 -10.04
C SER A 61 10.14 -7.88 -10.65
N ALA A 62 10.42 -9.17 -10.44
CA ALA A 62 9.54 -10.24 -10.91
C ALA A 62 8.23 -10.28 -10.13
N MET A 63 8.28 -10.02 -8.82
CA MET A 63 7.11 -9.91 -7.95
C MET A 63 6.22 -8.73 -8.36
N LEU A 64 6.82 -7.55 -8.60
CA LEU A 64 6.10 -6.38 -9.09
C LEU A 64 5.42 -6.61 -10.45
N LYS A 65 6.11 -7.30 -11.38
CA LYS A 65 5.53 -7.64 -12.70
C LYS A 65 4.31 -8.56 -12.55
N ARG A 66 4.36 -9.54 -11.65
CA ARG A 66 3.20 -10.40 -11.37
C ARG A 66 2.04 -9.61 -10.74
N ALA A 67 2.34 -8.73 -9.78
CA ALA A 67 1.32 -7.89 -9.17
C ALA A 67 0.70 -6.90 -10.18
N ALA A 68 1.51 -6.32 -11.06
CA ALA A 68 1.04 -5.41 -12.11
C ALA A 68 0.26 -6.11 -13.24
N SER A 69 0.36 -7.44 -13.37
CA SER A 69 -0.35 -8.20 -14.41
C SER A 69 -1.73 -8.70 -13.98
N ILE A 70 -2.24 -8.29 -12.82
CA ILE A 70 -3.58 -8.66 -12.40
C ILE A 70 -4.63 -7.96 -13.28
N GLU A 71 -5.54 -8.74 -13.85
CA GLU A 71 -6.64 -8.22 -14.66
C GLU A 71 -7.87 -7.89 -13.79
N LYS A 72 -8.03 -8.59 -12.67
CA LYS A 72 -9.17 -8.43 -11.76
C LYS A 72 -8.73 -8.58 -10.31
N GLY A 73 -9.24 -7.70 -9.46
CA GLY A 73 -9.01 -7.74 -8.03
C GLY A 73 -7.88 -6.83 -7.58
N ALA A 74 -7.27 -7.18 -6.46
CA ALA A 74 -6.16 -6.45 -5.86
C ALA A 74 -5.01 -7.38 -5.48
N CYS A 75 -3.79 -6.85 -5.50
CA CYS A 75 -2.61 -7.51 -4.95
C CYS A 75 -1.96 -6.58 -3.94
N ILE A 76 -1.81 -7.06 -2.72
CA ILE A 76 -1.08 -6.39 -1.64
C ILE A 76 0.06 -7.30 -1.16
N PHE A 77 0.91 -6.77 -0.29
CA PHE A 77 2.04 -7.51 0.23
C PHE A 77 1.92 -7.68 1.74
N GLY A 78 2.50 -8.75 2.26
CA GLY A 78 2.63 -9.00 3.68
C GLY A 78 4.10 -9.10 4.07
N TYR A 79 4.51 -8.38 5.11
CA TYR A 79 5.86 -8.41 5.67
C TYR A 79 5.80 -8.76 7.15
N TYR A 80 6.61 -9.74 7.57
CA TYR A 80 6.66 -10.16 8.97
C TYR A 80 7.40 -9.14 9.82
N VAL A 81 6.74 -8.62 10.86
CA VAL A 81 7.31 -7.68 11.83
C VAL A 81 7.10 -8.18 13.26
N LYS A 82 7.94 -7.74 14.20
CA LYS A 82 7.80 -8.11 15.61
C LYS A 82 6.54 -7.50 16.25
N ASP A 83 6.25 -6.24 15.90
CA ASP A 83 5.09 -5.50 16.39
C ASP A 83 4.31 -4.86 15.23
N PRO A 84 3.18 -5.45 14.82
CA PRO A 84 2.40 -4.96 13.68
C PRO A 84 1.37 -3.88 14.05
N ARG A 85 1.26 -3.46 15.31
CA ARG A 85 0.19 -2.58 15.79
C ARG A 85 0.12 -1.20 15.14
N ALA A 86 1.19 -0.76 14.50
CA ALA A 86 1.23 0.53 13.77
C ALA A 86 0.72 0.46 12.33
N TYR A 87 0.41 -0.74 11.83
CA TYR A 87 0.14 -1.02 10.41
C TYR A 87 -1.22 -1.68 10.20
N GLY A 88 -1.65 -1.75 8.95
CA GLY A 88 -2.65 -2.74 8.54
C GLY A 88 -2.09 -4.15 8.74
N VAL A 89 -2.89 -5.07 9.27
CA VAL A 89 -2.47 -6.44 9.57
C VAL A 89 -3.32 -7.42 8.79
N VAL A 90 -2.67 -8.35 8.11
CA VAL A 90 -3.32 -9.45 7.38
C VAL A 90 -3.21 -10.74 8.17
N GLU A 91 -4.33 -11.46 8.32
CA GLU A 91 -4.41 -12.79 8.92
C GLU A 91 -4.59 -13.86 7.83
N PHE A 92 -3.96 -14.99 8.01
CA PHE A 92 -4.02 -16.13 7.09
C PHE A 92 -4.63 -17.37 7.77
N ASP A 93 -5.31 -18.18 6.98
CA ASP A 93 -5.71 -19.54 7.37
C ASP A 93 -4.52 -20.52 7.27
N ALA A 94 -4.80 -21.79 7.58
CA ALA A 94 -3.81 -22.87 7.54
C ALA A 94 -3.24 -23.14 6.12
N ASP A 95 -3.98 -22.75 5.08
CA ASP A 95 -3.61 -22.92 3.68
C ASP A 95 -2.87 -21.68 3.14
N GLY A 96 -2.65 -20.65 3.97
CA GLY A 96 -1.98 -19.40 3.62
C GLY A 96 -2.85 -18.41 2.83
N LYS A 97 -4.18 -18.59 2.86
CA LYS A 97 -5.12 -17.65 2.27
C LYS A 97 -5.45 -16.54 3.27
N ALA A 98 -5.45 -15.30 2.82
CA ALA A 98 -5.88 -14.18 3.65
C ALA A 98 -7.37 -14.31 4.03
N ILE A 99 -7.67 -14.18 5.32
CA ILE A 99 -9.02 -14.32 5.88
C ILE A 99 -9.51 -13.07 6.61
N SER A 100 -8.61 -12.21 7.07
CA SER A 100 -8.98 -10.93 7.66
C SER A 100 -7.92 -9.86 7.42
N LEU A 101 -8.38 -8.60 7.48
CA LEU A 101 -7.56 -7.39 7.44
C LEU A 101 -8.03 -6.43 8.51
N GLU A 102 -7.13 -5.96 9.36
CA GLU A 102 -7.44 -5.03 10.45
C GLU A 102 -6.47 -3.84 10.40
N GLU A 103 -7.02 -2.62 10.49
CA GLU A 103 -6.20 -1.40 10.56
C GLU A 103 -5.75 -1.14 12.00
N LYS A 104 -4.45 -1.09 12.21
CA LYS A 104 -3.80 -0.77 13.50
C LYS A 104 -4.47 -1.45 14.72
N PRO A 105 -4.59 -2.78 14.70
CA PRO A 105 -5.30 -3.49 15.75
C PRO A 105 -4.56 -3.41 17.09
N ALA A 106 -5.28 -3.17 18.18
CA ALA A 106 -4.70 -3.19 19.53
C ALA A 106 -4.21 -4.60 19.92
N GLN A 107 -4.87 -5.63 19.39
CA GLN A 107 -4.55 -7.05 19.57
C GLN A 107 -4.45 -7.71 18.19
N PRO A 108 -3.29 -7.65 17.53
CA PRO A 108 -3.12 -8.19 16.19
C PRO A 108 -3.24 -9.72 16.17
N LYS A 109 -3.94 -10.27 15.18
CA LYS A 109 -4.13 -11.70 14.99
C LYS A 109 -2.98 -12.37 14.26
N SER A 110 -2.11 -11.58 13.65
CA SER A 110 -0.90 -12.06 12.99
C SER A 110 0.22 -11.02 13.11
N ASN A 111 1.43 -11.40 12.71
CA ASN A 111 2.59 -10.51 12.64
C ASN A 111 2.86 -9.99 11.22
N TYR A 112 1.95 -10.21 10.28
CA TYR A 112 2.12 -9.75 8.90
C TYR A 112 1.51 -8.37 8.72
N ALA A 113 2.38 -7.36 8.71
CA ALA A 113 2.05 -5.98 8.36
C ALA A 113 1.86 -5.86 6.84
N VAL A 114 0.99 -4.95 6.43
CA VAL A 114 0.77 -4.61 5.02
C VAL A 114 1.59 -3.35 4.69
N PRO A 115 2.68 -3.49 3.91
CA PRO A 115 3.48 -2.36 3.48
C PRO A 115 2.74 -1.43 2.51
N GLY A 116 3.24 -0.21 2.36
CA GLY A 116 2.67 0.82 1.51
C GLY A 116 2.88 0.60 0.00
N LEU A 117 2.48 -0.56 -0.50
CA LEU A 117 2.57 -0.95 -1.90
C LEU A 117 1.34 -1.79 -2.29
N TYR A 118 0.52 -1.26 -3.19
CA TYR A 118 -0.79 -1.80 -3.52
C TYR A 118 -1.03 -1.78 -5.01
N PHE A 119 -1.56 -2.87 -5.58
CA PHE A 119 -1.98 -2.97 -6.98
C PHE A 119 -3.47 -3.28 -7.04
N TYR A 120 -4.17 -2.58 -7.91
CA TYR A 120 -5.62 -2.71 -8.04
C TYR A 120 -6.04 -2.74 -9.50
N ASP A 121 -7.14 -3.41 -9.76
CA ASP A 121 -7.82 -3.37 -11.05
C ASP A 121 -8.51 -2.02 -11.32
N SER A 122 -9.11 -1.88 -12.48
CA SER A 122 -9.79 -0.66 -12.93
C SER A 122 -10.98 -0.23 -12.05
N THR A 123 -11.50 -1.11 -11.17
CA THR A 123 -12.65 -0.79 -10.30
C THR A 123 -12.26 -0.02 -9.04
N VAL A 124 -10.96 0.19 -8.80
CA VAL A 124 -10.44 0.81 -7.58
C VAL A 124 -11.01 2.19 -7.29
N THR A 125 -11.16 3.02 -8.32
CA THR A 125 -11.68 4.39 -8.18
C THR A 125 -13.13 4.38 -7.68
N GLU A 126 -13.97 3.52 -8.24
CA GLU A 126 -15.38 3.37 -7.83
C GLU A 126 -15.48 2.84 -6.40
N LYS A 127 -14.70 1.81 -6.06
CA LYS A 127 -14.65 1.24 -4.71
C LYS A 127 -14.17 2.26 -3.68
N ALA A 128 -13.11 3.01 -3.98
CA ALA A 128 -12.60 4.05 -3.10
C ALA A 128 -13.62 5.18 -2.88
N ALA A 129 -14.35 5.58 -3.93
CA ALA A 129 -15.40 6.59 -3.84
C ALA A 129 -16.62 6.13 -3.00
N ALA A 130 -16.88 4.83 -2.93
CA ALA A 130 -17.98 4.24 -2.16
C ALA A 130 -17.63 4.02 -0.68
N LEU A 131 -16.36 4.15 -0.28
CA LEU A 131 -15.94 3.98 1.11
C LEU A 131 -16.60 5.02 2.02
N LYS A 132 -16.79 4.63 3.28
CA LYS A 132 -17.18 5.53 4.37
C LYS A 132 -15.97 5.76 5.27
N PRO A 133 -15.84 6.94 5.86
CA PRO A 133 -14.79 7.19 6.84
C PRO A 133 -14.87 6.20 8.02
N SER A 134 -13.73 5.74 8.47
CA SER A 134 -13.60 4.90 9.67
C SER A 134 -13.95 5.66 10.94
N ALA A 135 -13.92 4.98 12.09
CA ALA A 135 -14.07 5.63 13.40
C ALA A 135 -13.01 6.72 13.67
N ARG A 136 -11.89 6.69 12.94
CA ARG A 136 -10.82 7.70 12.97
C ARG A 136 -11.12 8.90 12.06
N GLY A 137 -12.18 8.84 11.26
CA GLY A 137 -12.54 9.86 10.28
C GLY A 137 -11.75 9.75 8.96
N GLU A 138 -11.07 8.64 8.71
CA GLU A 138 -10.21 8.43 7.54
C GLU A 138 -10.80 7.40 6.57
N TYR A 139 -10.59 7.61 5.27
CA TYR A 139 -10.82 6.60 4.22
C TYR A 139 -9.65 5.63 4.20
N GLU A 140 -9.78 4.55 4.98
CA GLU A 140 -8.69 3.60 5.21
C GLU A 140 -8.40 2.76 3.97
N ILE A 141 -7.12 2.60 3.67
CA ILE A 141 -6.68 1.69 2.61
C ILE A 141 -7.00 0.23 2.98
N THR A 142 -7.00 -0.09 4.27
CA THR A 142 -7.37 -1.40 4.79
C THR A 142 -8.83 -1.72 4.51
N ASP A 143 -9.74 -0.73 4.59
CA ASP A 143 -11.15 -0.94 4.25
C ASP A 143 -11.34 -1.16 2.75
N LEU A 144 -10.57 -0.45 1.90
CA LEU A 144 -10.54 -0.71 0.47
C LEU A 144 -10.08 -2.15 0.16
N ASN A 145 -9.00 -2.59 0.80
CA ASN A 145 -8.49 -3.96 0.65
C ASN A 145 -9.50 -5.01 1.15
N ARG A 146 -10.26 -4.69 2.21
CA ARG A 146 -11.30 -5.57 2.74
C ARG A 146 -12.43 -5.82 1.75
N LEU A 147 -12.82 -4.82 0.94
CA LEU A 147 -13.80 -5.03 -0.12
C LEU A 147 -13.35 -6.09 -1.11
N TYR A 148 -12.08 -6.07 -1.53
CA TYR A 148 -11.51 -7.08 -2.41
C TYR A 148 -11.38 -8.45 -1.73
N LEU A 149 -11.10 -8.48 -0.41
CA LEU A 149 -11.07 -9.71 0.36
C LEU A 149 -12.46 -10.37 0.43
N GLU A 150 -13.50 -9.60 0.71
CA GLU A 150 -14.89 -10.04 0.79
C GLU A 150 -15.41 -10.54 -0.56
N GLU A 151 -14.99 -9.93 -1.65
CA GLU A 151 -15.26 -10.38 -3.03
C GLU A 151 -14.46 -11.65 -3.42
N GLY A 152 -13.48 -12.07 -2.60
CA GLY A 152 -12.59 -13.18 -2.91
C GLY A 152 -11.58 -12.89 -4.02
N THR A 153 -11.32 -11.60 -4.30
CA THR A 153 -10.43 -11.13 -5.38
C THR A 153 -9.15 -10.48 -4.87
N LEU A 154 -8.91 -10.49 -3.54
CA LEU A 154 -7.66 -10.03 -2.96
C LEU A 154 -6.60 -11.12 -3.02
N LYS A 155 -5.44 -10.79 -3.59
CA LYS A 155 -4.22 -11.59 -3.51
C LYS A 155 -3.24 -10.95 -2.53
N VAL A 156 -2.60 -11.77 -1.70
CA VAL A 156 -1.51 -11.32 -0.82
C VAL A 156 -0.24 -12.07 -1.18
N GLU A 157 0.82 -11.34 -1.57
CA GLU A 157 2.15 -11.90 -1.77
C GLU A 157 3.01 -11.60 -0.53
N LEU A 158 3.70 -12.61 0.00
CA LEU A 158 4.56 -12.44 1.17
C LEU A 158 5.98 -12.06 0.74
N PHE A 159 6.51 -11.03 1.34
CA PHE A 159 7.94 -10.75 1.30
C PHE A 159 8.68 -11.79 2.15
N GLY A 160 9.49 -12.59 1.48
CA GLY A 160 10.25 -13.66 2.11
C GLY A 160 11.51 -13.16 2.83
N ARG A 161 12.30 -14.13 3.34
CA ARG A 161 13.62 -13.84 3.92
C ARG A 161 14.52 -13.19 2.85
N GLY A 162 15.25 -12.15 3.24
CA GLY A 162 16.10 -11.38 2.33
C GLY A 162 15.42 -10.19 1.68
N PHE A 163 14.16 -9.90 2.01
CA PHE A 163 13.53 -8.61 1.76
C PHE A 163 13.74 -7.69 2.95
N ALA A 164 14.03 -6.43 2.65
CA ALA A 164 13.97 -5.32 3.58
C ALA A 164 12.84 -4.39 3.15
N TRP A 165 11.96 -4.07 4.08
CA TRP A 165 10.99 -3.00 3.98
C TRP A 165 11.28 -1.99 5.07
N LEU A 166 11.51 -0.74 4.68
CA LEU A 166 11.77 0.38 5.58
C LEU A 166 10.61 1.36 5.45
N ASP A 167 9.91 1.57 6.56
CA ASP A 167 8.96 2.66 6.72
C ASP A 167 9.70 3.85 7.32
N THR A 168 9.98 4.87 6.51
CA THR A 168 10.74 6.06 6.92
C THR A 168 9.83 7.19 7.42
N GLY A 169 8.54 6.94 7.58
CA GLY A 169 7.53 7.91 8.01
C GLY A 169 7.73 8.43 9.44
N ASN A 170 8.54 7.73 10.27
CA ASN A 170 8.92 8.19 11.60
C ASN A 170 10.35 7.74 11.97
N CYS A 171 10.97 8.49 12.92
CA CYS A 171 12.35 8.24 13.35
C CYS A 171 12.53 6.87 14.02
N ASP A 172 11.52 6.41 14.77
CA ASP A 172 11.60 5.15 15.52
C ASP A 172 11.61 3.96 14.56
N SER A 173 10.81 4.00 13.49
CA SER A 173 10.83 2.99 12.44
C SER A 173 12.19 2.92 11.75
N CYS A 174 12.81 4.06 11.43
CA CYS A 174 14.15 4.11 10.85
C CYS A 174 15.22 3.50 11.78
N LEU A 175 15.16 3.76 13.08
CA LEU A 175 16.14 3.28 14.05
C LEU A 175 16.04 1.77 14.30
N LEU A 176 14.83 1.20 14.29
CA LEU A 176 14.62 -0.24 14.48
C LEU A 176 15.34 -1.07 13.41
N TYR A 177 15.37 -0.61 12.15
CA TYR A 177 16.02 -1.31 11.05
C TYR A 177 17.55 -1.20 11.05
N THR A 178 18.11 -0.14 11.63
CA THR A 178 19.57 0.02 11.72
C THR A 178 20.16 -0.78 12.89
N SER A 179 19.38 -1.10 13.92
CA SER A 179 19.83 -1.89 15.07
C SER A 179 19.76 -3.41 14.87
N ASP A 180 18.87 -3.90 14.00
CA ASP A 180 18.75 -5.34 13.71
C ASP A 180 19.63 -5.80 12.52
N ALA A 181 20.37 -4.88 11.87
CA ALA A 181 21.29 -5.17 10.77
C ALA A 181 22.76 -5.39 11.21
N ALA A 182 23.02 -5.38 12.53
CA ALA A 182 24.35 -5.58 13.13
C ALA A 182 24.52 -7.02 13.65
#